data_69c6748aa8e975b87e91e995bb3d47d7
#
_entry.id   69c6748aa8e975b87e91e995bb3d47d7
#
_cell.length_a   1.000
_cell.length_b   1.000
_cell.length_c   1.000
_cell.angle_alpha   90.00
_cell.angle_beta   90.00
_cell.angle_gamma   90.00
#
_symmetry.space_group_name_H-M   'P 1'
#
loop_
_entity.id
_entity.type
_entity.pdbx_description
1 polymer ?
#
loop_
_entity_poly.entity_id
_entity_poly.type
_entity_poly.pdbx_seq_one_letter_code
_entity_poly.pdbx_strand_id
1 'polypeptide(L)'
;MTTHSGPARHPAVVPDVDALVSRYVTPGTHLHLAMTMARPNAMVYALARQFAGRGAFTVSTSATHTAMHALTMSGAVDHLITCFLGDTYPTPRPNPLYRDLARGEPFTCELWSLLSFTQRLTAGATGLPYGVTASLVGSDLERGLAAGGRGPLPGGDGGTADGTPKFVRMADPHGTDRTFGLVEPLRPDLTLLHGACADRRGNIVLVPPAGEGAWAAYAARRGVLASVERIVPDAFVDAHPERVVIPGQRVVALCEAPLGAHPQSLRGLSTGEATQDITGYRDDYAFLTELVESLATEDGAKEWYREWVEEPGSHAAYLRKLGPARRAELTLDARPLSPRAPVTPPRDPAPPFTARPPRAAATPRPRPEPRTPVSRQERTVILGARAIVQRVTEDGYDTLLAGIGVSHLAAWLAAARLREQGVRVPVCAELGFYGMDPEPGDVFLFSQLHATRSQQLAGITEILGGMVAGNRRCLGVLAAGEVDSRGDINTSLLADGRWLTGSGGANDIATSTDCLVLSTASPRKFVERVAYVTSPGARVREVVSHFGRFRRDGGAGSPFRLATWLPPGYDGPATPQEAVAQLTRWPAPTSGCVPEPEVTQAEVAWLRSLDPQGFYR
;
A
#
# COMPACT_ATOMS: atom_id res chain seq x y z
N MET A 1 12.43 -15.59 -36.41
CA MET A 1 13.75 -15.24 -35.80
C MET A 1 14.39 -14.19 -36.69
N THR A 2 14.22 -12.92 -36.39
CA THR A 2 14.91 -11.81 -37.07
C THR A 2 15.98 -11.30 -36.11
N THR A 3 17.22 -11.64 -36.40
CA THR A 3 18.41 -11.17 -35.69
C THR A 3 18.59 -9.68 -35.93
N HIS A 4 18.23 -8.84 -34.97
CA HIS A 4 18.69 -7.46 -34.93
C HIS A 4 19.99 -7.39 -34.12
N SER A 5 21.11 -7.65 -34.77
CA SER A 5 22.45 -7.30 -34.29
C SER A 5 22.82 -5.89 -34.75
N GLY A 6 22.21 -4.89 -34.14
CA GLY A 6 22.73 -3.52 -34.20
C GLY A 6 23.56 -3.25 -32.93
N PRO A 7 24.56 -2.33 -32.95
CA PRO A 7 25.30 -1.94 -31.76
C PRO A 7 24.33 -1.48 -30.68
N ALA A 8 24.66 -1.73 -29.41
CA ALA A 8 23.85 -1.31 -28.26
C ALA A 8 23.51 0.17 -28.38
N ARG A 9 22.24 0.47 -28.69
CA ARG A 9 21.79 1.86 -28.84
C ARG A 9 21.64 2.43 -27.45
N HIS A 10 22.31 3.54 -27.16
CA HIS A 10 22.01 4.33 -25.98
C HIS A 10 20.55 4.78 -26.01
N PRO A 11 19.87 4.88 -24.85
CA PRO A 11 18.51 5.39 -24.82
C PRO A 11 18.47 6.82 -25.36
N ALA A 12 17.34 7.18 -25.96
CA ALA A 12 17.14 8.56 -26.38
C ALA A 12 16.91 9.46 -25.16
N VAL A 13 17.70 10.52 -25.04
CA VAL A 13 17.41 11.58 -24.07
C VAL A 13 16.50 12.59 -24.76
N VAL A 14 15.30 12.78 -24.21
CA VAL A 14 14.29 13.71 -24.74
C VAL A 14 14.11 14.91 -23.82
N PRO A 15 13.56 16.05 -24.34
CA PRO A 15 13.55 17.30 -23.56
C PRO A 15 12.70 17.25 -22.28
N ASP A 16 11.58 16.52 -22.29
CA ASP A 16 10.61 16.49 -21.20
C ASP A 16 9.69 15.27 -21.26
N VAL A 17 8.80 15.14 -20.28
CA VAL A 17 7.84 14.03 -20.18
C VAL A 17 6.78 14.07 -21.29
N ASP A 18 6.41 15.25 -21.78
CA ASP A 18 5.41 15.40 -22.83
C ASP A 18 5.96 14.88 -24.16
N ALA A 19 7.23 15.19 -24.48
CA ALA A 19 7.95 14.63 -25.61
C ALA A 19 8.20 13.12 -25.46
N LEU A 20 8.48 12.65 -24.24
CA LEU A 20 8.67 11.22 -23.95
C LEU A 20 7.40 10.44 -24.26
N VAL A 21 6.25 10.90 -23.77
CA VAL A 21 4.96 10.25 -23.98
C VAL A 21 4.54 10.32 -25.45
N SER A 22 4.59 11.50 -26.09
CA SER A 22 4.11 11.67 -27.47
C SER A 22 4.91 10.88 -28.50
N ARG A 23 6.20 10.63 -28.26
CA ARG A 23 7.08 9.92 -29.21
C ARG A 23 7.02 8.41 -29.10
N TYR A 24 6.76 7.87 -27.91
CA TYR A 24 6.96 6.45 -27.64
C TYR A 24 5.69 5.69 -27.25
N VAL A 25 4.63 6.40 -26.87
CA VAL A 25 3.34 5.78 -26.52
C VAL A 25 2.35 5.92 -27.68
N THR A 26 1.64 4.85 -27.96
CA THR A 26 0.57 4.82 -28.97
C THR A 26 -0.70 4.26 -28.33
N PRO A 27 -1.90 4.63 -28.83
CA PRO A 27 -3.15 4.02 -28.37
C PRO A 27 -3.10 2.49 -28.43
N GLY A 28 -3.77 1.83 -27.49
CA GLY A 28 -3.81 0.38 -27.36
C GLY A 28 -2.58 -0.27 -26.72
N THR A 29 -1.56 0.52 -26.34
CA THR A 29 -0.36 -0.01 -25.65
C THR A 29 -0.72 -0.54 -24.27
N HIS A 30 -0.15 -1.69 -23.88
CA HIS A 30 -0.16 -2.13 -22.49
C HIS A 30 0.96 -1.43 -21.72
N LEU A 31 0.57 -0.49 -20.87
CA LEU A 31 1.46 0.30 -20.03
C LEU A 31 1.52 -0.27 -18.61
N HIS A 32 2.71 -0.46 -18.08
CA HIS A 32 2.90 -0.68 -16.65
C HIS A 32 3.37 0.62 -16.00
N LEU A 33 2.63 1.09 -15.00
CA LEU A 33 3.01 2.23 -14.19
C LEU A 33 3.69 1.71 -12.93
N ALA A 34 5.01 1.78 -12.90
CA ALA A 34 5.80 1.20 -11.83
C ALA A 34 5.51 1.89 -10.50
N MET A 35 5.08 1.11 -9.52
CA MET A 35 4.93 1.58 -8.16
C MET A 35 6.25 1.40 -7.42
N THR A 36 7.21 2.25 -7.75
CA THR A 36 8.30 2.58 -6.82
C THR A 36 7.76 3.59 -5.81
N MET A 37 8.48 3.88 -4.76
CA MET A 37 8.04 4.94 -3.84
C MET A 37 7.98 6.30 -4.56
N ALA A 38 8.85 6.54 -5.54
CA ALA A 38 8.75 7.67 -6.46
C ALA A 38 7.94 7.25 -7.70
N ARG A 39 6.68 7.66 -7.78
CA ARG A 39 5.77 7.29 -8.87
C ARG A 39 5.99 8.13 -10.12
N PRO A 40 5.70 7.61 -11.32
CA PRO A 40 5.88 8.35 -12.57
C PRO A 40 4.74 9.35 -12.83
N ASN A 41 4.35 10.16 -11.82
CA ASN A 41 3.15 10.99 -11.88
C ASN A 41 3.19 12.05 -12.97
N ALA A 42 4.35 12.66 -13.22
CA ALA A 42 4.50 13.60 -14.33
C ALA A 42 4.18 12.96 -15.69
N MET A 43 4.61 11.71 -15.91
CA MET A 43 4.26 10.96 -17.12
C MET A 43 2.79 10.56 -17.16
N VAL A 44 2.20 10.22 -16.01
CA VAL A 44 0.77 9.89 -15.90
C VAL A 44 -0.10 11.09 -16.26
N TYR A 45 0.25 12.29 -15.78
CA TYR A 45 -0.44 13.53 -16.18
C TYR A 45 -0.26 13.83 -17.69
N ALA A 46 0.94 13.59 -18.24
CA ALA A 46 1.16 13.74 -19.69
C ALA A 46 0.32 12.74 -20.50
N LEU A 47 0.19 11.48 -20.07
CA LEU A 47 -0.71 10.49 -20.68
C LEU A 47 -2.17 10.97 -20.63
N ALA A 48 -2.64 11.42 -19.47
CA ALA A 48 -4.00 11.91 -19.28
C ALA A 48 -4.33 13.06 -20.25
N ARG A 49 -3.41 14.03 -20.40
CA ARG A 49 -3.59 15.14 -21.36
C ARG A 49 -3.60 14.71 -22.81
N GLN A 50 -2.60 13.90 -23.21
CA GLN A 50 -2.35 13.60 -24.63
C GLN A 50 -3.30 12.56 -25.21
N PHE A 51 -3.86 11.70 -24.35
CA PHE A 51 -4.69 10.58 -24.79
C PHE A 51 -6.13 10.62 -24.25
N ALA A 52 -6.59 11.78 -23.78
CA ALA A 52 -7.97 11.94 -23.30
C ALA A 52 -8.99 11.40 -24.32
N GLY A 53 -9.84 10.46 -23.89
CA GLY A 53 -10.88 9.82 -24.68
C GLY A 53 -10.41 8.95 -25.84
N ARG A 54 -9.10 8.66 -25.97
CA ARG A 54 -8.58 7.92 -27.13
C ARG A 54 -7.40 6.99 -26.85
N GLY A 55 -7.08 6.76 -25.58
CA GLY A 55 -5.90 5.96 -25.21
C GLY A 55 -6.09 4.49 -25.49
N ALA A 56 -7.25 3.96 -25.18
CA ALA A 56 -7.57 2.53 -25.24
C ALA A 56 -6.50 1.66 -24.57
N PHE A 57 -5.92 2.17 -23.47
CA PHE A 57 -4.79 1.52 -22.80
C PHE A 57 -5.24 0.35 -21.94
N THR A 58 -4.48 -0.74 -22.01
CA THR A 58 -4.38 -1.66 -20.87
C THR A 58 -3.34 -1.09 -19.91
N VAL A 59 -3.73 -0.83 -18.67
CA VAL A 59 -2.81 -0.33 -17.65
C VAL A 59 -2.62 -1.38 -16.56
N SER A 60 -1.37 -1.67 -16.22
CA SER A 60 -1.04 -2.48 -15.04
C SER A 60 -0.30 -1.63 -14.00
N THR A 61 -0.69 -1.74 -12.75
CA THR A 61 -0.05 -1.08 -11.60
C THR A 61 -0.46 -1.78 -10.32
N SER A 62 0.40 -1.83 -9.31
CA SER A 62 0.05 -2.50 -8.06
C SER A 62 -0.97 -1.71 -7.23
N ALA A 63 -1.08 -0.39 -7.39
CA ALA A 63 -2.13 0.40 -6.76
C ALA A 63 -2.53 1.62 -7.61
N THR A 64 -3.82 1.88 -7.62
CA THR A 64 -4.45 2.99 -8.33
C THR A 64 -4.91 4.03 -7.34
N HIS A 65 -4.21 5.13 -7.28
CA HIS A 65 -4.55 6.31 -6.48
C HIS A 65 -3.82 7.55 -7.01
N THR A 66 -4.17 8.75 -6.55
CA THR A 66 -3.48 10.01 -6.87
C THR A 66 -3.49 10.33 -8.39
N ALA A 67 -2.34 10.45 -9.06
CA ALA A 67 -2.27 10.77 -10.49
C ALA A 67 -3.00 9.77 -11.38
N MET A 68 -3.14 8.52 -10.93
CA MET A 68 -3.96 7.53 -11.63
C MET A 68 -5.45 7.91 -11.69
N HIS A 69 -5.96 8.68 -10.72
CA HIS A 69 -7.31 9.21 -10.81
C HIS A 69 -7.45 10.17 -12.01
N ALA A 70 -6.42 10.98 -12.28
CA ALA A 70 -6.40 11.83 -13.48
C ALA A 70 -6.42 11.00 -14.77
N LEU A 71 -5.66 9.92 -14.84
CA LEU A 71 -5.67 9.04 -16.01
C LEU A 71 -7.03 8.32 -16.17
N THR A 72 -7.67 7.96 -15.07
CA THR A 72 -9.05 7.43 -15.09
C THR A 72 -10.04 8.46 -15.62
N MET A 73 -10.00 9.69 -15.10
CA MET A 73 -10.89 10.78 -15.53
C MET A 73 -10.70 11.17 -16.99
N SER A 74 -9.50 11.00 -17.53
CA SER A 74 -9.22 11.25 -18.95
C SER A 74 -9.95 10.31 -19.92
N GLY A 75 -10.47 9.17 -19.44
CA GLY A 75 -11.07 8.15 -20.30
C GLY A 75 -10.07 7.45 -21.25
N ALA A 76 -8.78 7.46 -20.91
CA ALA A 76 -7.74 6.85 -21.74
C ALA A 76 -7.51 5.36 -21.45
N VAL A 77 -8.09 4.83 -20.36
CA VAL A 77 -7.91 3.44 -19.91
C VAL A 77 -9.16 2.61 -20.24
N ASP A 78 -8.98 1.50 -20.92
CA ASP A 78 -10.04 0.52 -21.21
C ASP A 78 -10.02 -0.66 -20.25
N HIS A 79 -8.81 -1.04 -19.82
CA HIS A 79 -8.62 -2.20 -18.96
C HIS A 79 -7.54 -1.94 -17.91
N LEU A 80 -7.83 -2.23 -16.66
CA LEU A 80 -6.91 -2.07 -15.54
C LEU A 80 -6.56 -3.43 -14.90
N ILE A 81 -5.28 -3.69 -14.70
CA ILE A 81 -4.75 -4.85 -13.95
C ILE A 81 -4.10 -4.31 -12.68
N THR A 82 -4.68 -4.60 -11.52
CA THR A 82 -4.23 -3.96 -10.26
C THR A 82 -4.53 -4.82 -9.03
N CYS A 83 -4.02 -4.36 -7.86
CA CYS A 83 -4.31 -4.96 -6.56
C CYS A 83 -5.18 -4.06 -5.67
N PHE A 84 -5.15 -2.75 -5.93
CA PHE A 84 -5.82 -1.75 -5.09
C PHE A 84 -6.31 -0.57 -5.93
N LEU A 85 -7.57 -0.16 -5.71
CA LEU A 85 -8.16 1.05 -6.29
C LEU A 85 -8.90 1.82 -5.20
N GLY A 86 -8.39 2.98 -4.84
CA GLY A 86 -9.00 3.84 -3.84
C GLY A 86 -8.01 4.86 -3.32
N ASP A 87 -8.42 5.59 -2.30
CA ASP A 87 -7.54 6.53 -1.63
C ASP A 87 -6.78 5.84 -0.50
N THR A 88 -5.54 6.27 -0.27
CA THR A 88 -4.71 5.80 0.83
C THR A 88 -4.43 6.88 1.85
N TYR A 89 -4.61 8.15 1.50
CA TYR A 89 -4.40 9.29 2.36
C TYR A 89 -5.67 10.19 2.39
N PRO A 90 -6.04 10.80 3.51
CA PRO A 90 -5.42 10.65 4.85
C PRO A 90 -5.64 9.27 5.46
N THR A 91 -6.70 8.59 5.09
CA THR A 91 -7.03 7.22 5.51
C THR A 91 -7.47 6.39 4.32
N PRO A 92 -7.28 5.06 4.33
CA PRO A 92 -7.76 4.21 3.25
C PRO A 92 -9.29 4.28 3.16
N ARG A 93 -9.77 4.59 1.93
CA ARG A 93 -11.21 4.71 1.66
C ARG A 93 -11.55 4.40 0.20
N PRO A 94 -12.80 4.01 -0.09
CA PRO A 94 -13.31 3.94 -1.45
C PRO A 94 -13.26 5.31 -2.12
N ASN A 95 -12.95 5.31 -3.43
CA ASN A 95 -13.01 6.52 -4.24
C ASN A 95 -14.27 6.47 -5.14
N PRO A 96 -15.06 7.56 -5.22
CA PRO A 96 -16.30 7.60 -6.02
C PRO A 96 -16.12 7.26 -7.50
N LEU A 97 -14.96 7.54 -8.09
CA LEU A 97 -14.63 7.21 -9.49
C LEU A 97 -14.79 5.72 -9.81
N TYR A 98 -14.65 4.84 -8.82
CA TYR A 98 -14.67 3.38 -9.00
C TYR A 98 -15.93 2.73 -8.45
N ARG A 99 -16.94 3.52 -8.09
CA ARG A 99 -18.17 3.03 -7.45
C ARG A 99 -18.82 1.87 -8.22
N ASP A 100 -18.88 2.00 -9.54
CA ASP A 100 -19.56 1.07 -10.44
C ASP A 100 -18.59 0.13 -11.19
N LEU A 101 -17.40 -0.10 -10.61
CA LEU A 101 -16.36 -0.95 -11.19
C LEU A 101 -16.87 -2.38 -11.47
N ALA A 102 -17.78 -2.90 -10.66
CA ALA A 102 -18.41 -4.19 -10.89
C ALA A 102 -19.21 -4.28 -12.20
N ARG A 103 -19.64 -3.14 -12.74
CA ARG A 103 -20.31 -3.01 -14.04
C ARG A 103 -19.36 -2.75 -15.21
N GLY A 104 -18.06 -2.67 -14.94
CA GLY A 104 -17.05 -2.33 -15.92
C GLY A 104 -16.89 -0.83 -16.17
N GLU A 105 -17.33 0.00 -15.22
CA GLU A 105 -17.22 1.46 -15.28
C GLU A 105 -16.27 1.99 -14.20
N PRO A 106 -15.32 2.87 -14.55
CA PRO A 106 -15.05 3.53 -15.85
C PRO A 106 -14.24 2.65 -16.82
N PHE A 107 -13.82 1.46 -16.44
CA PHE A 107 -13.06 0.49 -17.24
C PHE A 107 -13.26 -0.92 -16.69
N THR A 108 -12.94 -1.92 -17.49
CA THR A 108 -12.87 -3.30 -16.99
C THR A 108 -11.64 -3.49 -16.10
N CYS A 109 -11.75 -4.35 -15.09
CA CYS A 109 -10.69 -4.51 -14.09
C CYS A 109 -10.36 -5.98 -13.82
N GLU A 110 -9.06 -6.26 -13.72
CA GLU A 110 -8.50 -7.54 -13.30
C GLU A 110 -7.83 -7.36 -11.94
N LEU A 111 -8.31 -8.08 -10.93
CA LEU A 111 -7.87 -7.91 -9.55
C LEU A 111 -6.94 -9.02 -9.10
N TRP A 112 -5.82 -8.62 -8.50
CA TRP A 112 -4.79 -9.49 -7.93
C TRP A 112 -4.48 -9.13 -6.49
N SER A 113 -3.73 -9.98 -5.80
CA SER A 113 -3.05 -9.59 -4.57
C SER A 113 -1.64 -9.06 -4.89
N LEU A 114 -1.06 -8.28 -3.98
CA LEU A 114 0.19 -7.58 -4.25
C LEU A 114 1.37 -8.53 -4.52
N LEU A 115 1.48 -9.64 -3.76
CA LEU A 115 2.53 -10.63 -3.97
C LEU A 115 2.29 -11.41 -5.27
N SER A 116 1.06 -11.88 -5.52
CA SER A 116 0.76 -12.63 -6.75
C SER A 116 0.97 -11.78 -8.02
N PHE A 117 0.63 -10.49 -7.95
CA PHE A 117 0.92 -9.52 -9.02
C PHE A 117 2.43 -9.39 -9.27
N THR A 118 3.22 -9.25 -8.19
CA THR A 118 4.68 -9.17 -8.29
C THR A 118 5.29 -10.47 -8.83
N GLN A 119 4.77 -11.63 -8.42
CA GLN A 119 5.18 -12.94 -8.94
C GLN A 119 4.89 -13.10 -10.44
N ARG A 120 3.78 -12.54 -10.94
CA ARG A 120 3.50 -12.47 -12.38
C ARG A 120 4.54 -11.65 -13.14
N LEU A 121 4.92 -10.47 -12.60
CA LEU A 121 5.99 -9.64 -13.18
C LEU A 121 7.34 -10.37 -13.15
N THR A 122 7.66 -11.03 -12.04
CA THR A 122 8.89 -11.83 -11.90
C THR A 122 8.93 -12.96 -12.94
N ALA A 123 7.82 -13.69 -13.12
CA ALA A 123 7.72 -14.74 -14.14
C ALA A 123 7.87 -14.15 -15.56
N GLY A 124 7.26 -12.99 -15.82
CA GLY A 124 7.40 -12.25 -17.07
C GLY A 124 8.85 -11.83 -17.35
N ALA A 125 9.52 -11.30 -16.33
CA ALA A 125 10.91 -10.83 -16.38
C ALA A 125 11.92 -11.95 -16.61
N THR A 126 11.69 -13.11 -16.00
CA THR A 126 12.59 -14.27 -16.04
C THR A 126 12.27 -15.25 -17.17
N GLY A 127 11.27 -14.94 -18.02
CA GLY A 127 10.89 -15.80 -19.16
C GLY A 127 10.17 -17.08 -18.79
N LEU A 128 9.68 -17.21 -17.55
CA LEU A 128 8.95 -18.39 -17.10
C LEU A 128 7.57 -18.46 -17.76
N PRO A 129 7.02 -19.68 -17.98
CA PRO A 129 5.69 -19.85 -18.55
C PRO A 129 4.57 -19.52 -17.55
N TYR A 130 4.83 -19.54 -16.25
CA TYR A 130 3.91 -19.18 -15.17
C TYR A 130 4.68 -18.79 -13.91
N GLY A 131 4.04 -18.00 -13.04
CA GLY A 131 4.45 -17.79 -11.67
C GLY A 131 3.76 -18.78 -10.73
N VAL A 132 4.31 -18.96 -9.52
CA VAL A 132 3.72 -19.80 -8.47
C VAL A 132 3.34 -18.92 -7.29
N THR A 133 2.12 -19.08 -6.76
CA THR A 133 1.66 -18.33 -5.61
C THR A 133 0.87 -19.20 -4.63
N ALA A 134 1.04 -18.96 -3.32
CA ALA A 134 0.12 -19.46 -2.29
C ALA A 134 -1.05 -18.49 -2.04
N SER A 135 -0.96 -17.25 -2.56
CA SER A 135 -1.99 -16.23 -2.44
C SER A 135 -3.21 -16.58 -3.29
N LEU A 136 -4.31 -15.88 -3.04
CA LEU A 136 -5.60 -15.98 -3.74
C LEU A 136 -6.41 -17.23 -3.41
N VAL A 137 -5.78 -18.36 -3.07
CA VAL A 137 -6.45 -19.65 -2.83
C VAL A 137 -7.59 -19.51 -1.82
N GLY A 138 -8.80 -19.87 -2.24
CA GLY A 138 -10.01 -19.82 -1.41
C GLY A 138 -10.73 -18.46 -1.42
N SER A 139 -10.30 -17.50 -2.21
CA SER A 139 -10.94 -16.18 -2.34
C SER A 139 -11.82 -16.07 -3.60
N ASP A 140 -12.60 -15.00 -3.66
CA ASP A 140 -13.33 -14.63 -4.88
C ASP A 140 -12.41 -14.07 -5.97
N LEU A 141 -11.25 -13.55 -5.60
CA LEU A 141 -10.19 -13.19 -6.54
C LEU A 141 -9.74 -14.39 -7.37
N GLU A 142 -9.49 -15.53 -6.71
CA GLU A 142 -9.17 -16.77 -7.41
C GLU A 142 -10.27 -17.16 -8.39
N ARG A 143 -11.55 -17.12 -7.95
CA ARG A 143 -12.69 -17.52 -8.79
C ARG A 143 -12.79 -16.65 -10.06
N GLY A 144 -12.64 -15.34 -9.91
CA GLY A 144 -12.66 -14.41 -11.04
C GLY A 144 -11.53 -14.68 -12.03
N LEU A 145 -10.32 -14.88 -11.54
CA LEU A 145 -9.14 -15.10 -12.37
C LEU A 145 -9.13 -16.50 -13.04
N ALA A 146 -9.68 -17.51 -12.38
CA ALA A 146 -9.86 -18.85 -12.95
C ALA A 146 -10.90 -18.87 -14.07
N ALA A 147 -11.87 -17.94 -14.04
CA ALA A 147 -12.89 -17.80 -15.08
C ALA A 147 -12.43 -17.03 -16.32
N GLY A 148 -11.15 -16.53 -16.34
CA GLY A 148 -10.57 -15.87 -17.51
C GLY A 148 -10.28 -14.37 -17.36
N GLY A 149 -10.51 -13.78 -16.20
CA GLY A 149 -9.89 -12.51 -15.78
C GLY A 149 -10.39 -11.20 -16.36
N ARG A 150 -11.10 -11.17 -17.48
CA ARG A 150 -11.87 -9.99 -17.94
C ARG A 150 -13.33 -10.11 -17.53
N GLY A 151 -13.54 -10.83 -16.47
CA GLY A 151 -14.87 -11.00 -15.90
C GLY A 151 -15.16 -9.90 -14.91
N PRO A 152 -16.44 -9.58 -14.76
CA PRO A 152 -16.85 -8.75 -13.68
C PRO A 152 -16.46 -9.44 -12.38
N LEU A 153 -16.23 -8.62 -11.43
CA LEU A 153 -16.45 -9.00 -10.06
C LEU A 153 -17.81 -9.71 -9.99
N PRO A 154 -18.00 -10.81 -9.22
CA PRO A 154 -19.22 -11.58 -9.23
C PRO A 154 -20.47 -10.70 -9.16
N GLY A 155 -21.33 -10.78 -10.17
CA GLY A 155 -22.57 -10.00 -10.26
C GLY A 155 -22.67 -9.00 -11.43
N GLY A 156 -21.65 -8.84 -12.25
CA GLY A 156 -21.74 -8.03 -13.48
C GLY A 156 -21.96 -8.91 -14.73
N ASP A 157 -22.79 -8.44 -15.66
CA ASP A 157 -23.01 -9.06 -16.97
C ASP A 157 -21.78 -8.90 -17.90
N GLY A 158 -20.61 -9.22 -17.37
CA GLY A 158 -19.34 -8.98 -18.02
C GLY A 158 -19.18 -9.75 -19.32
N GLY A 159 -18.79 -9.00 -20.33
CA GLY A 159 -18.49 -9.53 -21.64
C GLY A 159 -17.50 -10.69 -21.57
N THR A 160 -17.59 -11.57 -22.54
CA THR A 160 -16.84 -12.81 -22.66
C THR A 160 -15.36 -12.59 -22.40
N ALA A 161 -14.89 -13.17 -21.28
CA ALA A 161 -13.49 -13.49 -21.11
C ALA A 161 -13.00 -14.24 -22.37
N ASP A 162 -11.75 -14.06 -22.75
CA ASP A 162 -11.11 -14.86 -23.81
C ASP A 162 -11.03 -16.36 -23.43
N GLY A 163 -11.62 -16.74 -22.29
CA GLY A 163 -11.75 -18.10 -21.80
C GLY A 163 -10.45 -18.72 -21.26
N THR A 164 -9.34 -18.04 -21.33
CA THR A 164 -8.05 -18.56 -20.83
C THR A 164 -7.92 -18.27 -19.33
N PRO A 165 -7.86 -19.30 -18.46
CA PRO A 165 -7.65 -19.10 -17.03
C PRO A 165 -6.32 -18.38 -16.75
N LYS A 166 -6.37 -17.33 -15.94
CA LYS A 166 -5.16 -16.60 -15.47
C LYS A 166 -4.64 -17.14 -14.15
N PHE A 167 -5.44 -17.96 -13.49
CA PHE A 167 -5.10 -18.69 -12.28
C PHE A 167 -5.54 -20.15 -12.44
N VAL A 168 -4.61 -21.08 -12.17
CA VAL A 168 -4.89 -22.52 -12.17
C VAL A 168 -4.48 -23.09 -10.82
N ARG A 169 -5.45 -23.66 -10.09
CA ARG A 169 -5.20 -24.29 -8.80
C ARG A 169 -4.47 -25.62 -8.98
N MET A 170 -3.43 -25.84 -8.21
CA MET A 170 -2.60 -27.05 -8.21
C MET A 170 -2.51 -27.64 -6.81
N ALA A 171 -2.56 -28.96 -6.72
CA ALA A 171 -2.14 -29.68 -5.52
C ALA A 171 -0.60 -29.72 -5.47
N ASP A 172 -0.04 -29.82 -4.26
CA ASP A 172 1.39 -29.96 -4.09
C ASP A 172 1.88 -31.29 -4.72
N PRO A 173 2.75 -31.24 -5.75
CA PRO A 173 3.25 -32.47 -6.40
C PRO A 173 4.13 -33.33 -5.47
N HIS A 174 4.56 -32.79 -4.33
CA HIS A 174 5.33 -33.52 -3.31
C HIS A 174 4.45 -34.17 -2.25
N GLY A 175 3.12 -34.19 -2.45
CA GLY A 175 2.18 -34.97 -1.63
C GLY A 175 1.84 -34.36 -0.27
N THR A 176 2.03 -33.06 -0.07
CA THR A 176 1.48 -32.36 1.10
C THR A 176 0.04 -31.95 0.84
N ASP A 177 -0.75 -31.70 1.89
CA ASP A 177 -2.13 -31.21 1.77
C ASP A 177 -2.21 -29.72 1.33
N ARG A 178 -1.11 -29.17 0.81
CA ARG A 178 -1.05 -27.77 0.37
C ARG A 178 -1.59 -27.62 -1.05
N THR A 179 -2.27 -26.52 -1.28
CA THR A 179 -2.65 -26.07 -2.62
C THR A 179 -2.00 -24.72 -2.91
N PHE A 180 -1.69 -24.48 -4.17
CA PHE A 180 -1.15 -23.23 -4.66
C PHE A 180 -1.70 -22.92 -6.05
N GLY A 181 -1.42 -21.74 -6.58
CA GLY A 181 -1.83 -21.30 -7.90
C GLY A 181 -0.65 -21.19 -8.86
N LEU A 182 -0.89 -21.58 -10.11
CA LEU A 182 -0.09 -21.16 -11.25
C LEU A 182 -0.75 -19.90 -11.83
N VAL A 183 0.03 -18.84 -12.01
CA VAL A 183 -0.46 -17.55 -12.49
C VAL A 183 0.21 -17.16 -13.80
N GLU A 184 -0.58 -16.58 -14.71
CA GLU A 184 -0.10 -16.09 -16.00
C GLU A 184 0.98 -15.01 -15.81
N PRO A 185 2.12 -15.05 -16.54
CA PRO A 185 3.14 -14.01 -16.49
C PRO A 185 2.61 -12.66 -16.98
N LEU A 186 2.93 -11.58 -16.28
CA LEU A 186 2.59 -10.22 -16.71
C LEU A 186 3.77 -9.64 -17.52
N ARG A 187 3.51 -9.31 -18.79
CA ARG A 187 4.49 -8.77 -19.73
C ARG A 187 3.92 -7.53 -20.42
N PRO A 188 4.01 -6.34 -19.80
CA PRO A 188 3.56 -5.11 -20.43
C PRO A 188 4.39 -4.78 -21.69
N ASP A 189 3.89 -3.92 -22.56
CA ASP A 189 4.68 -3.44 -23.69
C ASP A 189 5.74 -2.46 -23.22
N LEU A 190 5.35 -1.50 -22.40
CA LEU A 190 6.23 -0.49 -21.84
C LEU A 190 6.04 -0.38 -20.33
N THR A 191 7.12 -0.19 -19.61
CA THR A 191 7.09 0.23 -18.19
C THR A 191 7.45 1.70 -18.07
N LEU A 192 6.59 2.49 -17.44
CA LEU A 192 6.83 3.88 -17.08
C LEU A 192 7.34 3.94 -15.65
N LEU A 193 8.47 4.62 -15.45
CA LEU A 193 9.17 4.63 -14.16
C LEU A 193 9.75 6.02 -13.90
N HIS A 194 9.71 6.46 -12.62
CA HIS A 194 10.42 7.65 -12.17
C HIS A 194 11.56 7.26 -11.23
N GLY A 195 12.77 7.74 -11.53
CA GLY A 195 13.98 7.45 -10.76
C GLY A 195 14.58 8.70 -10.10
N ALA A 196 15.47 8.49 -9.13
CA ALA A 196 16.22 9.58 -8.53
C ALA A 196 17.18 10.22 -9.54
N CYS A 197 17.98 9.40 -10.22
CA CYS A 197 18.84 9.87 -11.30
C CYS A 197 19.11 8.76 -12.32
N ALA A 198 19.65 9.15 -13.45
CA ALA A 198 20.21 8.25 -14.45
C ALA A 198 21.44 8.88 -15.10
N ASP A 199 22.34 8.07 -15.66
CA ASP A 199 23.36 8.56 -16.58
C ASP A 199 22.81 8.68 -18.02
N ARG A 200 23.60 9.24 -18.93
CA ARG A 200 23.20 9.33 -20.35
C ARG A 200 23.15 7.99 -21.06
N ARG A 201 23.75 6.94 -20.48
CA ARG A 201 23.67 5.56 -20.96
C ARG A 201 22.35 4.89 -20.56
N GLY A 202 21.55 5.54 -19.68
CA GLY A 202 20.26 5.09 -19.22
C GLY A 202 20.29 4.18 -17.99
N ASN A 203 21.40 4.07 -17.31
CA ASN A 203 21.47 3.34 -16.03
C ASN A 203 20.72 4.13 -14.96
N ILE A 204 19.64 3.58 -14.42
CA ILE A 204 18.75 4.29 -13.50
C ILE A 204 19.03 3.87 -12.06
N VAL A 205 19.16 4.87 -11.21
CA VAL A 205 19.24 4.74 -9.76
C VAL A 205 17.86 4.99 -9.15
N LEU A 206 17.35 4.01 -8.42
CA LEU A 206 16.15 4.14 -7.60
C LEU A 206 16.51 4.29 -6.14
N VAL A 207 15.70 5.04 -5.40
CA VAL A 207 15.81 5.12 -3.94
C VAL A 207 14.91 4.06 -3.31
N PRO A 208 15.43 3.13 -2.51
CA PRO A 208 14.61 2.12 -1.86
C PRO A 208 13.56 2.70 -0.90
N PRO A 209 12.42 2.01 -0.72
CA PRO A 209 12.01 0.76 -1.35
C PRO A 209 11.66 0.93 -2.83
N ALA A 210 12.03 -0.06 -3.66
CA ALA A 210 11.83 0.02 -5.11
C ALA A 210 10.49 -0.61 -5.59
N GLY A 211 9.67 -1.09 -4.68
CA GLY A 211 8.40 -1.74 -5.02
C GLY A 211 8.59 -2.93 -5.97
N GLU A 212 7.74 -3.02 -7.00
CA GLU A 212 7.84 -4.00 -8.08
C GLU A 212 8.58 -3.46 -9.33
N GLY A 213 9.01 -2.19 -9.29
CA GLY A 213 9.50 -1.47 -10.48
C GLY A 213 10.65 -2.13 -11.24
N ALA A 214 11.59 -2.78 -10.52
CA ALA A 214 12.67 -3.52 -11.16
C ALA A 214 12.15 -4.71 -11.98
N TRP A 215 11.24 -5.51 -11.41
CA TRP A 215 10.64 -6.64 -12.11
C TRP A 215 9.82 -6.19 -13.31
N ALA A 216 9.07 -5.11 -13.17
CA ALA A 216 8.30 -4.53 -14.27
C ALA A 216 9.19 -4.04 -15.41
N ALA A 217 10.35 -3.45 -15.11
CA ALA A 217 11.31 -3.01 -16.11
C ALA A 217 11.88 -4.18 -16.92
N TYR A 218 12.19 -5.31 -16.26
CA TYR A 218 12.66 -6.51 -16.95
C TYR A 218 11.54 -7.25 -17.69
N ALA A 219 10.29 -7.22 -17.20
CA ALA A 219 9.15 -7.87 -17.83
C ALA A 219 8.67 -7.16 -19.10
N ALA A 220 8.93 -5.86 -19.25
CA ALA A 220 8.48 -5.06 -20.39
C ALA A 220 9.06 -5.55 -21.72
N ARG A 221 8.18 -5.80 -22.72
CA ARG A 221 8.57 -6.32 -24.03
C ARG A 221 9.42 -5.34 -24.82
N ARG A 222 9.04 -4.07 -24.79
CA ARG A 222 9.71 -2.96 -25.51
C ARG A 222 10.75 -2.25 -24.65
N GLY A 223 10.61 -2.30 -23.32
CA GLY A 223 11.51 -1.68 -22.35
C GLY A 223 10.87 -0.58 -21.51
N VAL A 224 11.69 0.32 -21.02
CA VAL A 224 11.32 1.35 -20.04
C VAL A 224 11.32 2.74 -20.65
N LEU A 225 10.28 3.51 -20.35
CA LEU A 225 10.29 4.97 -20.47
C LEU A 225 10.54 5.55 -19.08
N ALA A 226 11.61 6.30 -18.91
CA ALA A 226 12.02 6.81 -17.62
C ALA A 226 11.96 8.33 -17.56
N SER A 227 11.43 8.87 -16.46
CA SER A 227 11.74 10.21 -16.00
C SER A 227 12.63 10.12 -14.77
N VAL A 228 13.50 11.08 -14.58
CA VAL A 228 14.38 11.17 -13.42
C VAL A 228 14.45 12.60 -12.89
N GLU A 229 14.77 12.74 -11.59
CA GLU A 229 14.96 14.09 -11.04
C GLU A 229 16.13 14.79 -11.72
N ARG A 230 17.20 14.04 -12.08
CA ARG A 230 18.39 14.57 -12.74
C ARG A 230 19.11 13.52 -13.58
N ILE A 231 19.66 13.93 -14.72
CA ILE A 231 20.65 13.16 -15.47
C ILE A 231 22.02 13.55 -14.93
N VAL A 232 22.73 12.57 -14.39
CA VAL A 232 24.06 12.73 -13.74
C VAL A 232 25.19 12.33 -14.69
N PRO A 233 26.45 12.76 -14.42
CA PRO A 233 27.60 12.27 -15.17
C PRO A 233 27.78 10.75 -15.05
N ASP A 234 28.23 10.12 -16.12
CA ASP A 234 28.48 8.67 -16.17
C ASP A 234 29.42 8.21 -15.05
N ALA A 235 30.43 9.02 -14.74
CA ALA A 235 31.40 8.73 -13.67
C ALA A 235 30.75 8.55 -12.29
N PHE A 236 29.62 9.24 -12.01
CA PHE A 236 28.89 9.03 -10.76
C PHE A 236 28.31 7.60 -10.69
N VAL A 237 27.69 7.16 -11.78
CA VAL A 237 27.09 5.82 -11.86
C VAL A 237 28.18 4.75 -11.87
N ASP A 238 29.27 4.97 -12.57
CA ASP A 238 30.43 4.04 -12.59
C ASP A 238 31.06 3.86 -11.21
N ALA A 239 31.03 4.89 -10.36
CA ALA A 239 31.51 4.81 -8.98
C ALA A 239 30.53 4.08 -8.04
N HIS A 240 29.27 3.85 -8.45
CA HIS A 240 28.20 3.28 -7.63
C HIS A 240 27.38 2.21 -8.36
N PRO A 241 28.01 1.19 -8.96
CA PRO A 241 27.31 0.18 -9.75
C PRO A 241 26.25 -0.59 -8.94
N GLU A 242 26.45 -0.73 -7.63
CA GLU A 242 25.51 -1.37 -6.71
C GLU A 242 24.17 -0.65 -6.56
N ARG A 243 24.06 0.59 -7.05
CA ARG A 243 22.85 1.44 -6.97
C ARG A 243 22.05 1.43 -8.25
N VAL A 244 22.63 0.93 -9.34
CA VAL A 244 21.91 0.79 -10.60
C VAL A 244 20.90 -0.32 -10.46
N VAL A 245 19.62 0.05 -10.45
CA VAL A 245 18.51 -0.92 -10.38
C VAL A 245 18.06 -1.32 -11.78
N ILE A 246 18.05 -0.38 -12.72
CA ILE A 246 17.65 -0.63 -14.10
C ILE A 246 18.85 -0.31 -15.02
N PRO A 247 19.43 -1.33 -15.68
CA PRO A 247 20.52 -1.09 -16.62
C PRO A 247 20.02 -0.43 -17.90
N GLY A 248 20.85 0.43 -18.49
CA GLY A 248 20.50 1.25 -19.64
C GLY A 248 19.98 0.47 -20.85
N GLN A 249 20.42 -0.76 -21.04
CA GLN A 249 19.92 -1.63 -22.14
C GLN A 249 18.41 -1.91 -22.07
N ARG A 250 17.77 -1.72 -20.89
CA ARG A 250 16.32 -1.86 -20.73
C ARG A 250 15.57 -0.55 -20.99
N VAL A 251 16.28 0.59 -21.09
CA VAL A 251 15.69 1.92 -21.22
C VAL A 251 15.61 2.30 -22.70
N VAL A 252 14.42 2.62 -23.17
CA VAL A 252 14.14 3.07 -24.53
C VAL A 252 14.44 4.56 -24.67
N ALA A 253 13.92 5.34 -23.73
CA ALA A 253 14.11 6.78 -23.68
C ALA A 253 13.98 7.30 -22.24
N LEU A 254 14.62 8.43 -21.95
CA LEU A 254 14.55 9.11 -20.66
C LEU A 254 14.55 10.63 -20.81
N CYS A 255 14.05 11.31 -19.77
CA CYS A 255 14.11 12.76 -19.62
C CYS A 255 14.29 13.18 -18.15
N GLU A 256 14.73 14.41 -17.95
CA GLU A 256 14.64 15.03 -16.62
C GLU A 256 13.20 15.51 -16.35
N ALA A 257 12.76 15.30 -15.12
CA ALA A 257 11.46 15.76 -14.62
C ALA A 257 11.55 16.02 -13.11
N PRO A 258 12.12 17.16 -12.69
CA PRO A 258 12.19 17.51 -11.27
C PRO A 258 10.78 17.49 -10.63
N LEU A 259 10.67 16.99 -9.41
CA LEU A 259 9.38 16.69 -8.75
C LEU A 259 8.45 15.78 -9.59
N GLY A 260 9.02 14.87 -10.37
CA GLY A 260 8.24 14.01 -11.27
C GLY A 260 7.35 12.99 -10.56
N ALA A 261 7.57 12.75 -9.26
CA ALA A 261 6.69 11.93 -8.43
C ALA A 261 5.61 12.73 -7.67
N HIS A 262 5.67 14.09 -7.66
CA HIS A 262 4.68 14.90 -6.97
C HIS A 262 3.25 14.52 -7.41
N PRO A 263 2.28 14.40 -6.49
CA PRO A 263 2.29 14.78 -5.07
C PRO A 263 2.83 13.71 -4.10
N GLN A 264 3.30 12.56 -4.58
CA GLN A 264 4.04 11.63 -3.75
C GLN A 264 5.49 12.08 -3.55
N SER A 265 6.11 11.50 -2.52
CA SER A 265 7.46 11.82 -2.10
C SER A 265 8.54 11.15 -2.94
N LEU A 266 9.73 11.75 -2.90
CA LEU A 266 10.97 11.10 -3.29
C LEU A 266 12.02 11.38 -2.21
N ARG A 267 12.71 10.35 -1.76
CA ARG A 267 13.82 10.52 -0.81
C ARG A 267 15.06 11.01 -1.55
N GLY A 268 15.66 12.07 -1.04
CA GLY A 268 16.88 12.64 -1.61
C GLY A 268 18.07 11.67 -1.58
N LEU A 269 18.99 11.90 -2.49
CA LEU A 269 20.20 11.11 -2.70
C LEU A 269 21.41 12.03 -2.69
N SER A 270 22.32 11.89 -1.72
CA SER A 270 23.59 12.59 -1.77
C SER A 270 24.56 11.85 -2.69
N THR A 271 25.18 12.60 -3.59
CA THR A 271 26.17 12.11 -4.55
C THR A 271 27.61 12.27 -4.05
N GLY A 272 27.79 12.89 -2.88
CA GLY A 272 29.12 13.29 -2.37
C GLY A 272 29.59 14.64 -2.89
N GLU A 273 28.95 15.18 -3.92
CA GLU A 273 29.17 16.52 -4.45
C GLU A 273 27.87 17.31 -4.31
N ALA A 274 27.82 18.29 -3.41
CA ALA A 274 26.60 19.02 -3.07
C ALA A 274 25.87 19.63 -4.29
N THR A 275 26.59 20.00 -5.32
CA THR A 275 26.04 20.53 -6.58
C THR A 275 25.35 19.48 -7.44
N GLN A 276 25.57 18.19 -7.15
CA GLN A 276 25.00 17.05 -7.87
C GLN A 276 23.99 16.28 -7.03
N ASP A 277 23.82 16.64 -5.76
CA ASP A 277 22.86 16.02 -4.87
C ASP A 277 21.44 16.06 -5.46
N ILE A 278 20.71 14.95 -5.30
CA ILE A 278 19.30 14.86 -5.65
C ILE A 278 18.48 15.27 -4.43
N THR A 279 17.85 16.43 -4.53
CA THR A 279 17.00 16.96 -3.47
C THR A 279 15.74 16.11 -3.33
N GLY A 280 15.47 15.61 -2.13
CA GLY A 280 14.24 14.91 -1.82
C GLY A 280 13.06 15.86 -1.58
N TYR A 281 11.87 15.28 -1.55
CA TYR A 281 10.65 15.99 -1.16
C TYR A 281 9.68 15.01 -0.48
N ARG A 282 8.86 15.57 0.42
CA ARG A 282 7.85 14.82 1.17
C ARG A 282 6.56 14.68 0.37
N ASP A 283 5.67 13.79 0.83
CA ASP A 283 4.31 13.72 0.32
C ASP A 283 3.60 15.06 0.55
N ASP A 284 2.93 15.56 -0.49
CA ASP A 284 2.13 16.78 -0.40
C ASP A 284 0.73 16.46 0.10
N TYR A 285 0.61 16.31 1.41
CA TYR A 285 -0.64 15.91 2.04
C TYR A 285 -1.79 16.90 1.83
N ALA A 286 -1.49 18.19 1.71
CA ALA A 286 -2.53 19.19 1.44
C ALA A 286 -3.07 19.01 0.01
N PHE A 287 -2.21 18.80 -0.99
CA PHE A 287 -2.62 18.50 -2.35
C PHE A 287 -3.42 17.19 -2.45
N LEU A 288 -2.95 16.14 -1.74
CA LEU A 288 -3.64 14.85 -1.70
C LEU A 288 -5.04 14.97 -1.06
N THR A 289 -5.18 15.77 -0.01
CA THR A 289 -6.47 16.01 0.65
C THR A 289 -7.41 16.78 -0.28
N GLU A 290 -6.93 17.86 -0.91
CA GLU A 290 -7.68 18.64 -1.90
C GLU A 290 -8.18 17.77 -3.06
N LEU A 291 -7.31 16.93 -3.63
CA LEU A 291 -7.68 15.98 -4.68
C LEU A 291 -8.84 15.09 -4.22
N VAL A 292 -8.67 14.44 -3.07
CA VAL A 292 -9.66 13.49 -2.56
C VAL A 292 -11.01 14.16 -2.25
N GLU A 293 -10.99 15.38 -1.71
CA GLU A 293 -12.19 16.18 -1.46
C GLU A 293 -12.89 16.59 -2.77
N SER A 294 -12.12 17.00 -3.78
CA SER A 294 -12.64 17.35 -5.10
C SER A 294 -13.32 16.16 -5.79
N LEU A 295 -12.80 14.95 -5.61
CA LEU A 295 -13.40 13.73 -6.18
C LEU A 295 -14.71 13.29 -5.51
N ALA A 296 -15.15 13.95 -4.44
CA ALA A 296 -16.43 13.64 -3.79
C ALA A 296 -17.66 13.97 -4.67
N THR A 297 -17.51 14.86 -5.64
CA THR A 297 -18.56 15.25 -6.60
C THR A 297 -18.04 15.21 -8.03
N GLU A 298 -18.94 15.00 -8.99
CA GLU A 298 -18.57 14.97 -10.41
C GLU A 298 -18.04 16.33 -10.90
N ASP A 299 -18.66 17.43 -10.48
CA ASP A 299 -18.22 18.78 -10.88
C ASP A 299 -16.86 19.12 -10.25
N GLY A 300 -16.64 18.79 -8.98
CA GLY A 300 -15.36 18.97 -8.32
C GLY A 300 -14.24 18.16 -8.99
N ALA A 301 -14.52 16.92 -9.39
CA ALA A 301 -13.59 16.10 -10.12
C ALA A 301 -13.20 16.70 -11.47
N LYS A 302 -14.21 17.19 -12.24
CA LYS A 302 -13.99 17.88 -13.53
C LYS A 302 -13.17 19.17 -13.36
N GLU A 303 -13.48 19.96 -12.34
CA GLU A 303 -12.76 21.21 -12.08
C GLU A 303 -11.31 20.94 -11.67
N TRP A 304 -11.07 20.00 -10.76
CA TRP A 304 -9.72 19.61 -10.37
C TRP A 304 -8.91 19.09 -11.56
N TYR A 305 -9.52 18.24 -12.41
CA TYR A 305 -8.87 17.71 -13.61
C TYR A 305 -8.50 18.83 -14.60
N ARG A 306 -9.43 19.74 -14.86
CA ARG A 306 -9.17 20.92 -15.70
C ARG A 306 -8.02 21.75 -15.14
N GLU A 307 -8.09 22.06 -13.84
CA GLU A 307 -7.14 22.94 -13.17
C GLU A 307 -5.73 22.36 -13.09
N TRP A 308 -5.58 21.10 -12.70
CA TRP A 308 -4.28 20.51 -12.40
C TRP A 308 -3.70 19.64 -13.53
N VAL A 309 -4.51 19.22 -14.51
CA VAL A 309 -4.08 18.35 -15.59
C VAL A 309 -4.12 19.06 -16.94
N GLU A 310 -5.25 19.69 -17.33
CA GLU A 310 -5.42 20.27 -18.65
C GLU A 310 -4.77 21.65 -18.79
N GLU A 311 -5.13 22.61 -17.91
CA GLU A 311 -4.66 24.01 -18.00
C GLU A 311 -3.13 24.16 -17.97
N PRO A 312 -2.38 23.39 -17.14
CA PRO A 312 -0.93 23.51 -17.18
C PRO A 312 -0.32 23.14 -18.54
N GLY A 313 -0.89 22.20 -19.26
CA GLY A 313 -0.46 21.77 -20.60
C GLY A 313 0.92 21.11 -20.65
N SER A 314 1.76 21.25 -19.62
CA SER A 314 3.08 20.62 -19.53
C SER A 314 3.54 20.49 -18.07
N HIS A 315 4.50 19.60 -17.82
CA HIS A 315 5.08 19.45 -16.48
C HIS A 315 5.76 20.74 -15.99
N ALA A 316 6.43 21.47 -16.85
CA ALA A 316 7.06 22.74 -16.49
C ALA A 316 6.02 23.80 -16.06
N ALA A 317 4.86 23.85 -16.71
CA ALA A 317 3.78 24.76 -16.33
C ALA A 317 3.09 24.32 -15.01
N TYR A 318 2.94 23.01 -14.81
CA TYR A 318 2.48 22.45 -13.55
C TYR A 318 3.38 22.89 -12.38
N LEU A 319 4.69 22.80 -12.52
CA LEU A 319 5.62 23.25 -11.49
C LEU A 319 5.58 24.76 -11.25
N ARG A 320 5.31 25.57 -12.29
CA ARG A 320 5.10 27.03 -12.10
C ARG A 320 3.81 27.30 -11.31
N LYS A 321 2.74 26.57 -11.61
CA LYS A 321 1.47 26.68 -10.88
C LYS A 321 1.62 26.27 -9.42
N LEU A 322 2.31 25.17 -9.14
CA LEU A 322 2.63 24.73 -7.78
C LEU A 322 3.36 25.80 -6.96
N GLY A 323 4.18 26.58 -7.63
CA GLY A 323 4.82 27.76 -7.08
C GLY A 323 6.10 27.47 -6.25
N PRO A 324 6.97 28.46 -6.09
CA PRO A 324 8.25 28.28 -5.41
C PRO A 324 8.11 28.06 -3.91
N ALA A 325 7.13 28.69 -3.27
CA ALA A 325 6.91 28.57 -1.82
C ALA A 325 6.55 27.14 -1.45
N ARG A 326 5.56 26.54 -2.15
CA ARG A 326 5.14 25.15 -1.89
C ARG A 326 6.26 24.15 -2.17
N ARG A 327 7.00 24.34 -3.27
CA ARG A 327 8.14 23.48 -3.58
C ARG A 327 9.21 23.53 -2.49
N ALA A 328 9.49 24.71 -1.94
CA ALA A 328 10.43 24.87 -0.83
C ALA A 328 9.94 24.18 0.46
N GLU A 329 8.65 24.28 0.77
CA GLU A 329 8.02 23.61 1.91
C GLU A 329 8.12 22.07 1.82
N LEU A 330 7.99 21.52 0.63
CA LEU A 330 8.07 20.08 0.40
C LEU A 330 9.51 19.55 0.44
N THR A 331 10.51 20.41 0.25
CA THR A 331 11.91 20.02 0.13
C THR A 331 12.42 19.30 1.37
N LEU A 332 13.16 18.22 1.14
CA LEU A 332 13.91 17.48 2.16
C LEU A 332 15.41 17.51 1.79
N ASP A 333 16.25 17.69 2.77
CA ASP A 333 17.70 17.64 2.57
C ASP A 333 18.14 16.31 1.96
N ALA A 334 19.09 16.37 1.03
CA ALA A 334 19.75 15.19 0.52
C ALA A 334 20.49 14.49 1.66
N ARG A 335 20.22 13.21 1.87
CA ARG A 335 20.91 12.44 2.91
C ARG A 335 22.10 11.70 2.32
N PRO A 336 23.24 11.72 2.99
CA PRO A 336 24.38 10.91 2.58
C PRO A 336 23.97 9.45 2.46
N LEU A 337 24.38 8.82 1.39
CA LEU A 337 24.28 7.37 1.22
C LEU A 337 25.41 6.66 1.97
N SER A 338 25.91 7.27 3.02
CA SER A 338 26.95 6.67 3.86
C SER A 338 26.55 5.26 4.28
N PRO A 339 27.49 4.33 4.28
CA PRO A 339 27.29 3.06 4.95
C PRO A 339 26.79 3.39 6.36
N ARG A 340 25.70 2.75 6.76
CA ARG A 340 25.14 2.91 8.10
C ARG A 340 26.29 2.75 9.08
N ALA A 341 26.62 3.77 9.84
CA ALA A 341 27.50 3.58 10.97
C ALA A 341 26.95 2.40 11.77
N PRO A 342 27.76 1.40 12.14
CA PRO A 342 27.28 0.27 12.89
C PRO A 342 26.48 0.81 14.07
N VAL A 343 25.21 0.45 14.16
CA VAL A 343 24.37 0.78 15.30
C VAL A 343 25.01 0.02 16.45
N THR A 344 25.89 0.70 17.15
CA THR A 344 26.39 0.19 18.44
C THR A 344 25.13 0.08 19.28
N PRO A 345 24.74 -1.12 19.70
CA PRO A 345 23.62 -1.23 20.64
C PRO A 345 23.94 -0.30 21.79
N PRO A 346 22.99 0.51 22.26
CA PRO A 346 23.23 1.34 23.43
C PRO A 346 23.77 0.44 24.52
N ARG A 347 24.95 0.75 25.06
CA ARG A 347 25.62 -0.04 26.10
C ARG A 347 24.86 -0.05 27.41
N ASP A 348 23.90 0.88 27.55
CA ASP A 348 22.99 0.94 28.68
C ASP A 348 21.57 0.60 28.23
N PRO A 349 20.80 -0.16 29.01
CA PRO A 349 19.37 -0.28 28.78
C PRO A 349 18.81 1.14 28.73
N ALA A 350 18.08 1.45 27.66
CA ALA A 350 17.41 2.74 27.56
C ALA A 350 16.65 2.95 28.88
N PRO A 351 16.77 4.12 29.52
CA PRO A 351 16.03 4.38 30.74
C PRO A 351 14.56 4.08 30.48
N PRO A 352 13.84 3.53 31.44
CA PRO A 352 12.42 3.25 31.28
C PRO A 352 11.77 4.52 30.74
N PHE A 353 10.93 4.36 29.73
CA PHE A 353 10.26 5.45 29.04
C PHE A 353 9.37 6.21 30.05
N THR A 354 9.98 7.04 30.86
CA THR A 354 9.30 8.12 31.53
C THR A 354 9.11 9.18 30.46
N ALA A 355 7.92 9.23 29.90
CA ALA A 355 7.49 10.24 28.96
C ALA A 355 7.68 11.63 29.57
N ARG A 356 8.89 12.15 29.49
CA ARG A 356 9.16 13.55 29.74
C ARG A 356 9.43 14.16 28.37
N PRO A 357 8.48 14.94 27.86
CA PRO A 357 8.75 15.76 26.70
C PRO A 357 9.98 16.63 26.95
N PRO A 358 10.78 16.97 25.92
CA PRO A 358 11.91 17.88 26.11
C PRO A 358 11.39 19.12 26.82
N ARG A 359 12.11 19.53 27.85
CA ARG A 359 11.78 20.65 28.72
C ARG A 359 11.76 21.92 27.86
N ALA A 360 10.59 22.22 27.28
CA ALA A 360 10.31 23.56 26.79
C ALA A 360 10.35 24.51 27.99
N ALA A 361 10.94 25.66 27.80
CA ALA A 361 10.99 26.74 28.80
C ALA A 361 9.60 26.95 29.38
N ALA A 362 9.55 27.15 30.70
CA ALA A 362 8.34 27.26 31.49
C ALA A 362 7.38 28.33 30.91
N THR A 363 6.45 27.89 30.08
CA THR A 363 5.24 28.62 29.77
C THR A 363 4.19 28.29 30.84
N PRO A 364 3.28 29.23 31.19
CA PRO A 364 2.25 29.01 32.19
C PRO A 364 1.45 27.76 31.84
N ARG A 365 1.20 26.91 32.86
CA ARG A 365 0.36 25.71 32.70
C ARG A 365 -0.94 26.09 32.03
N PRO A 366 -1.25 25.56 30.83
CA PRO A 366 -2.58 25.74 30.23
C PRO A 366 -3.62 25.13 31.18
N ARG A 367 -4.76 25.78 31.31
CA ARG A 367 -5.95 25.17 31.93
C ARG A 367 -6.18 23.82 31.29
N PRO A 368 -6.58 22.78 32.04
CA PRO A 368 -6.90 21.48 31.45
C PRO A 368 -7.99 21.69 30.40
N GLU A 369 -7.64 21.47 29.15
CA GLU A 369 -8.62 21.44 28.07
C GLU A 369 -9.67 20.36 28.38
N PRO A 370 -10.94 20.57 28.00
CA PRO A 370 -11.95 19.54 28.16
C PRO A 370 -11.47 18.26 27.47
N ARG A 371 -11.38 17.17 28.22
CA ARG A 371 -10.86 15.88 27.76
C ARG A 371 -11.71 15.40 26.57
N THR A 372 -11.16 15.42 25.38
CA THR A 372 -11.84 14.87 24.21
C THR A 372 -12.14 13.39 24.47
N PRO A 373 -13.40 12.95 24.34
CA PRO A 373 -13.76 11.56 24.56
C PRO A 373 -12.94 10.61 23.68
N VAL A 374 -12.67 9.40 24.17
CA VAL A 374 -11.98 8.36 23.41
C VAL A 374 -12.94 7.82 22.34
N SER A 375 -12.58 7.94 21.08
CA SER A 375 -13.42 7.51 19.96
C SER A 375 -13.49 5.97 19.83
N ARG A 376 -14.43 5.48 19.03
CA ARG A 376 -14.53 4.04 18.71
C ARG A 376 -13.29 3.53 17.98
N GLN A 377 -12.71 4.36 17.11
CA GLN A 377 -11.49 4.00 16.37
C GLN A 377 -10.29 3.93 17.32
N GLU A 378 -10.09 4.92 18.19
CA GLU A 378 -9.04 4.90 19.20
C GLU A 378 -9.14 3.67 20.13
N ARG A 379 -10.35 3.31 20.56
CA ARG A 379 -10.59 2.08 21.31
C ARG A 379 -10.20 0.83 20.54
N THR A 380 -10.56 0.75 19.25
CA THR A 380 -10.20 -0.40 18.38
C THR A 380 -8.68 -0.53 18.27
N VAL A 381 -7.96 0.57 18.08
CA VAL A 381 -6.48 0.58 18.01
C VAL A 381 -5.87 0.10 19.33
N ILE A 382 -6.33 0.61 20.47
CA ILE A 382 -5.79 0.26 21.79
C ILE A 382 -6.06 -1.20 22.14
N LEU A 383 -7.28 -1.70 21.91
CA LEU A 383 -7.61 -3.11 22.12
C LEU A 383 -6.83 -4.01 21.15
N GLY A 384 -6.64 -3.57 19.90
CA GLY A 384 -5.79 -4.24 18.93
C GLY A 384 -4.34 -4.35 19.41
N ALA A 385 -3.77 -3.27 19.92
CA ALA A 385 -2.42 -3.28 20.45
C ALA A 385 -2.27 -4.24 21.65
N ARG A 386 -3.25 -4.28 22.56
CA ARG A 386 -3.27 -5.23 23.67
C ARG A 386 -3.34 -6.68 23.18
N ALA A 387 -4.18 -6.95 22.18
CA ALA A 387 -4.28 -8.27 21.55
C ALA A 387 -2.95 -8.69 20.91
N ILE A 388 -2.29 -7.80 20.16
CA ILE A 388 -0.99 -8.07 19.54
C ILE A 388 0.06 -8.38 20.60
N VAL A 389 0.18 -7.56 21.65
CA VAL A 389 1.13 -7.80 22.76
C VAL A 389 0.89 -9.18 23.37
N GLN A 390 -0.35 -9.53 23.63
CA GLN A 390 -0.71 -10.84 24.18
C GLN A 390 -0.29 -11.98 23.24
N ARG A 391 -0.62 -11.88 21.93
CA ARG A 391 -0.27 -12.92 20.96
C ARG A 391 1.25 -13.09 20.79
N VAL A 392 1.99 -11.99 20.76
CA VAL A 392 3.46 -12.03 20.68
C VAL A 392 4.05 -12.75 21.90
N THR A 393 3.56 -12.44 23.10
CA THR A 393 4.11 -13.01 24.35
C THR A 393 3.68 -14.46 24.58
N GLU A 394 2.44 -14.83 24.24
CA GLU A 394 1.90 -16.16 24.48
C GLU A 394 2.25 -17.14 23.36
N ASP A 395 2.15 -16.73 22.10
CA ASP A 395 2.29 -17.60 20.93
C ASP A 395 3.67 -17.50 20.26
N GLY A 396 4.51 -16.55 20.69
CA GLY A 396 5.91 -16.43 20.27
C GLY A 396 6.09 -15.89 18.84
N TYR A 397 5.17 -15.04 18.35
CA TYR A 397 5.40 -14.34 17.08
C TYR A 397 6.59 -13.39 17.20
N ASP A 398 7.45 -13.37 16.17
CA ASP A 398 8.69 -12.60 16.15
C ASP A 398 8.68 -11.44 15.13
N THR A 399 7.65 -11.35 14.32
CA THR A 399 7.50 -10.34 13.28
C THR A 399 6.04 -9.90 13.19
N LEU A 400 5.80 -8.61 13.01
CA LEU A 400 4.47 -8.04 12.75
C LEU A 400 4.44 -7.51 11.32
N LEU A 401 3.40 -7.85 10.57
CA LEU A 401 3.09 -7.15 9.33
C LEU A 401 1.89 -6.24 9.54
N ALA A 402 2.08 -4.95 9.33
CA ALA A 402 1.06 -3.93 9.51
C ALA A 402 0.33 -3.67 8.18
N GLY A 403 -0.98 -3.93 8.15
CA GLY A 403 -1.87 -3.45 7.09
C GLY A 403 -2.22 -1.98 7.29
N ILE A 404 -2.56 -1.28 6.21
CA ILE A 404 -2.93 0.14 6.25
C ILE A 404 -4.24 0.36 7.03
N GLY A 405 -4.36 1.45 7.78
CA GLY A 405 -5.53 1.81 8.55
C GLY A 405 -5.33 1.71 10.07
N VAL A 406 -6.38 1.45 10.82
CA VAL A 406 -6.30 1.26 12.29
C VAL A 406 -5.33 0.14 12.69
N SER A 407 -5.07 -0.79 11.81
CA SER A 407 -4.19 -1.94 11.99
C SER A 407 -2.72 -1.54 12.18
N HIS A 408 -2.18 -0.62 11.37
CA HIS A 408 -0.78 -0.22 11.57
C HIS A 408 -0.57 0.62 12.83
N LEU A 409 -1.54 1.46 13.20
CA LEU A 409 -1.47 2.18 14.47
C LEU A 409 -1.46 1.23 15.67
N ALA A 410 -2.26 0.15 15.61
CA ALA A 410 -2.26 -0.88 16.64
C ALA A 410 -0.93 -1.64 16.68
N ALA A 411 -0.35 -1.97 15.53
CA ALA A 411 0.97 -2.63 15.45
C ALA A 411 2.10 -1.73 16.01
N TRP A 412 2.08 -0.44 15.69
CA TRP A 412 3.04 0.52 16.22
C TRP A 412 2.93 0.69 17.74
N LEU A 413 1.70 0.84 18.26
CA LEU A 413 1.46 0.92 19.71
C LEU A 413 1.90 -0.38 20.41
N ALA A 414 1.59 -1.54 19.83
CA ALA A 414 2.01 -2.83 20.37
C ALA A 414 3.54 -2.98 20.42
N ALA A 415 4.22 -2.63 19.31
CA ALA A 415 5.68 -2.69 19.23
C ALA A 415 6.36 -1.76 20.25
N ALA A 416 5.80 -0.56 20.49
CA ALA A 416 6.28 0.34 21.53
C ALA A 416 6.15 -0.29 22.93
N ARG A 417 5.00 -0.88 23.25
CA ARG A 417 4.76 -1.55 24.53
C ARG A 417 5.63 -2.78 24.75
N LEU A 418 5.80 -3.60 23.70
CA LEU A 418 6.69 -4.76 23.76
C LEU A 418 8.13 -4.33 24.03
N ARG A 419 8.57 -3.22 23.43
CA ARG A 419 9.91 -2.63 23.67
C ARG A 419 10.08 -2.20 25.13
N GLU A 420 9.06 -1.60 25.75
CA GLU A 420 9.06 -1.28 27.19
C GLU A 420 9.22 -2.52 28.09
N GLN A 421 8.72 -3.66 27.62
CA GLN A 421 8.84 -4.97 28.28
C GLN A 421 10.16 -5.70 27.92
N GLY A 422 11.07 -5.06 27.19
CA GLY A 422 12.32 -5.67 26.73
C GLY A 422 12.18 -6.61 25.52
N VAL A 423 10.99 -6.71 24.92
CA VAL A 423 10.72 -7.55 23.76
C VAL A 423 10.81 -6.71 22.49
N ARG A 424 11.66 -7.09 21.54
CA ARG A 424 11.79 -6.42 20.24
C ARG A 424 11.17 -7.25 19.15
N VAL A 425 10.14 -6.70 18.51
CA VAL A 425 9.46 -7.31 17.36
C VAL A 425 9.47 -6.31 16.23
N PRO A 426 10.11 -6.62 15.08
CA PRO A 426 10.11 -5.74 13.92
C PRO A 426 8.70 -5.61 13.34
N VAL A 427 8.30 -4.38 13.04
CA VAL A 427 7.09 -4.07 12.28
C VAL A 427 7.47 -3.90 10.81
N CYS A 428 6.79 -4.61 9.93
CA CYS A 428 6.98 -4.56 8.49
C CYS A 428 5.79 -3.89 7.82
N ALA A 429 6.04 -3.26 6.66
CA ALA A 429 5.00 -2.79 5.75
C ALA A 429 5.26 -3.33 4.34
N GLU A 430 4.21 -3.74 3.66
CA GLU A 430 4.24 -4.58 2.45
C GLU A 430 5.08 -4.03 1.29
N LEU A 431 5.21 -2.70 1.18
CA LEU A 431 5.96 -2.05 0.09
C LEU A 431 7.48 -2.07 0.26
N GLY A 432 8.01 -2.73 1.30
CA GLY A 432 9.44 -2.92 1.46
C GLY A 432 10.05 -2.39 2.76
N PHE A 433 9.26 -2.00 3.75
CA PHE A 433 9.77 -1.54 5.05
C PHE A 433 9.89 -2.73 6.01
N TYR A 434 11.08 -2.92 6.57
CA TYR A 434 11.34 -3.92 7.62
C TYR A 434 11.87 -3.25 8.89
N GLY A 435 11.29 -3.61 10.03
CA GLY A 435 11.67 -3.08 11.33
C GLY A 435 11.47 -1.58 11.42
N MET A 436 10.33 -1.11 10.92
CA MET A 436 9.94 0.29 10.89
C MET A 436 9.61 0.81 12.29
N ASP A 437 10.13 1.99 12.61
CA ASP A 437 9.76 2.79 13.77
C ASP A 437 9.06 4.06 13.26
N PRO A 438 7.79 4.31 13.62
CA PRO A 438 7.03 5.41 13.02
C PRO A 438 7.62 6.78 13.34
N GLU A 439 7.52 7.71 12.38
CA GLU A 439 7.76 9.13 12.62
C GLU A 439 6.51 9.72 13.29
N PRO A 440 6.63 10.27 14.51
CA PRO A 440 5.50 10.91 15.20
C PRO A 440 4.89 12.03 14.36
N GLY A 441 3.55 12.04 14.25
CA GLY A 441 2.82 13.03 13.47
C GLY A 441 2.63 12.68 11.99
N ASP A 442 3.22 11.59 11.52
CA ASP A 442 2.98 11.07 10.18
C ASP A 442 2.28 9.70 10.26
N VAL A 443 0.98 9.68 9.97
CA VAL A 443 0.15 8.47 10.05
C VAL A 443 0.07 7.69 8.75
N PHE A 444 0.75 8.13 7.69
CA PHE A 444 0.74 7.41 6.42
C PHE A 444 1.74 6.25 6.45
N LEU A 445 1.24 5.02 6.44
CA LEU A 445 2.06 3.80 6.58
C LEU A 445 3.26 3.75 5.62
N PHE A 446 3.12 4.28 4.41
CA PHE A 446 4.14 4.23 3.36
C PHE A 446 4.91 5.53 3.18
N SER A 447 4.84 6.44 4.15
CA SER A 447 5.62 7.67 4.11
C SER A 447 7.12 7.40 4.02
N GLN A 448 7.82 8.15 3.15
CA GLN A 448 9.28 8.10 3.06
C GLN A 448 10.00 8.59 4.33
N LEU A 449 9.31 9.31 5.21
CA LEU A 449 9.88 9.70 6.50
C LEU A 449 10.19 8.47 7.37
N HIS A 450 9.37 7.41 7.27
CA HIS A 450 9.61 6.15 7.99
C HIS A 450 10.82 5.37 7.43
N ALA A 451 11.20 5.60 6.18
CA ALA A 451 12.33 4.91 5.57
C ALA A 451 13.64 5.12 6.34
N THR A 452 13.83 6.30 6.93
CA THR A 452 15.04 6.63 7.71
C THR A 452 15.08 5.97 9.07
N ARG A 453 13.94 5.46 9.54
CA ARG A 453 13.74 4.79 10.83
C ARG A 453 13.51 3.29 10.66
N SER A 454 13.63 2.77 9.46
CA SER A 454 13.53 1.34 9.16
C SER A 454 14.90 0.66 9.27
N GLN A 455 14.90 -0.60 9.71
CA GLN A 455 16.13 -1.41 9.80
C GLN A 455 16.62 -1.85 8.42
N GLN A 456 15.67 -2.12 7.50
CA GLN A 456 15.95 -2.48 6.12
C GLN A 456 14.88 -1.88 5.20
N LEU A 457 15.30 -1.48 4.00
CA LEU A 457 14.42 -1.13 2.89
C LEU A 457 14.61 -2.19 1.80
N ALA A 458 13.58 -2.97 1.59
CA ALA A 458 13.57 -4.15 0.73
C ALA A 458 12.56 -3.98 -0.42
N GLY A 459 12.17 -5.07 -1.05
CA GLY A 459 11.08 -5.14 -2.03
C GLY A 459 9.83 -5.83 -1.48
N ILE A 460 8.80 -5.89 -2.31
CA ILE A 460 7.54 -6.58 -2.00
C ILE A 460 7.78 -8.08 -1.80
N THR A 461 8.61 -8.67 -2.64
CA THR A 461 8.93 -10.11 -2.58
C THR A 461 9.62 -10.47 -1.28
N GLU A 462 10.56 -9.66 -0.81
CA GLU A 462 11.28 -9.89 0.44
C GLU A 462 10.35 -9.76 1.64
N ILE A 463 9.46 -8.77 1.65
CA ILE A 463 8.53 -8.60 2.77
C ILE A 463 7.40 -9.62 2.72
N LEU A 464 6.57 -9.61 1.68
CA LEU A 464 5.39 -10.50 1.64
C LEU A 464 5.78 -11.95 1.37
N GLY A 465 6.82 -12.21 0.58
CA GLY A 465 7.33 -13.54 0.35
C GLY A 465 8.22 -14.06 1.50
N GLY A 466 9.31 -13.34 1.79
CA GLY A 466 10.32 -13.79 2.76
C GLY A 466 9.86 -13.65 4.22
N MET A 467 9.44 -12.46 4.62
CA MET A 467 9.14 -12.17 6.04
C MET A 467 7.72 -12.57 6.45
N VAL A 468 6.80 -12.75 5.51
CA VAL A 468 5.41 -13.15 5.78
C VAL A 468 5.17 -14.61 5.36
N ALA A 469 5.15 -14.90 4.07
CA ALA A 469 4.82 -16.25 3.59
C ALA A 469 5.88 -17.30 3.97
N GLY A 470 7.15 -16.91 3.99
CA GLY A 470 8.27 -17.77 4.40
C GLY A 470 8.46 -17.88 5.92
N ASN A 471 7.88 -16.97 6.71
CA ASN A 471 8.06 -16.94 8.16
C ASN A 471 6.78 -17.38 8.89
N ARG A 472 6.80 -18.57 9.50
CA ARG A 472 5.67 -19.10 10.27
C ARG A 472 5.38 -18.35 11.58
N ARG A 473 6.27 -17.47 12.02
CA ARG A 473 6.19 -16.68 13.25
C ARG A 473 5.83 -15.22 12.99
N CYS A 474 5.38 -14.90 11.79
CA CYS A 474 4.81 -13.60 11.47
C CYS A 474 3.34 -13.54 11.91
N LEU A 475 2.92 -12.42 12.50
CA LEU A 475 1.54 -12.09 12.77
C LEU A 475 1.09 -10.95 11.86
N GLY A 476 0.09 -11.22 11.02
CA GLY A 476 -0.55 -10.22 10.18
C GLY A 476 -1.58 -9.41 10.99
N VAL A 477 -1.54 -8.09 10.85
CA VAL A 477 -2.50 -7.17 11.47
C VAL A 477 -3.26 -6.45 10.38
N LEU A 478 -4.52 -6.80 10.18
CA LEU A 478 -5.34 -6.35 9.05
C LEU A 478 -6.52 -5.47 9.51
N ALA A 479 -6.95 -4.57 8.65
CA ALA A 479 -8.24 -3.88 8.77
C ALA A 479 -9.25 -4.49 7.81
N ALA A 480 -10.54 -4.42 8.16
CA ALA A 480 -11.62 -4.96 7.34
C ALA A 480 -12.68 -3.91 7.02
N GLY A 481 -13.15 -3.88 5.76
CA GLY A 481 -14.38 -3.19 5.39
C GLY A 481 -15.59 -3.94 5.95
N GLU A 482 -15.65 -5.24 5.69
CA GLU A 482 -16.59 -6.19 6.32
C GLU A 482 -15.81 -7.43 6.78
N VAL A 483 -16.28 -8.04 7.86
CA VAL A 483 -15.79 -9.33 8.34
C VAL A 483 -16.96 -10.19 8.77
N ASP A 484 -16.95 -11.49 8.42
CA ASP A 484 -18.03 -12.39 8.76
C ASP A 484 -17.70 -13.34 9.91
N SER A 485 -18.68 -14.11 10.33
CA SER A 485 -18.57 -15.05 11.45
C SER A 485 -17.56 -16.19 11.23
N ARG A 486 -17.07 -16.38 9.99
CA ARG A 486 -15.99 -17.30 9.65
C ARG A 486 -14.61 -16.61 9.63
N GLY A 487 -14.60 -15.29 9.77
CA GLY A 487 -13.40 -14.46 9.67
C GLY A 487 -13.01 -14.11 8.24
N ASP A 488 -13.84 -14.44 7.25
CA ASP A 488 -13.62 -13.99 5.88
C ASP A 488 -13.73 -12.47 5.82
N ILE A 489 -12.82 -11.84 5.08
CA ILE A 489 -12.66 -10.39 5.02
C ILE A 489 -13.08 -9.90 3.64
N ASN A 490 -13.88 -8.85 3.61
CA ASN A 490 -14.22 -8.12 2.40
C ASN A 490 -13.65 -6.69 2.44
N THR A 491 -12.82 -6.38 1.46
CA THR A 491 -12.31 -5.04 1.15
C THR A 491 -12.53 -4.67 -0.32
N SER A 492 -13.31 -5.47 -1.06
CA SER A 492 -13.45 -5.32 -2.50
C SER A 492 -14.85 -4.90 -2.94
N LEU A 493 -15.87 -5.71 -2.70
CA LEU A 493 -17.18 -5.53 -3.29
C LEU A 493 -18.31 -5.75 -2.28
N LEU A 494 -19.14 -4.74 -2.06
CA LEU A 494 -20.31 -4.83 -1.20
C LEU A 494 -21.47 -5.58 -1.90
N ALA A 495 -22.43 -6.06 -1.11
CA ALA A 495 -23.60 -6.77 -1.61
C ALA A 495 -24.47 -5.96 -2.59
N ASP A 496 -24.42 -4.65 -2.54
CA ASP A 496 -25.11 -3.73 -3.45
C ASP A 496 -24.31 -3.40 -4.73
N GLY A 497 -23.20 -4.08 -4.94
CA GLY A 497 -22.34 -3.90 -6.11
C GLY A 497 -21.35 -2.75 -6.03
N ARG A 498 -21.32 -1.98 -4.94
CA ARG A 498 -20.36 -0.88 -4.76
C ARG A 498 -18.97 -1.42 -4.49
N TRP A 499 -18.01 -0.84 -5.20
CA TRP A 499 -16.60 -1.09 -5.00
C TRP A 499 -16.08 -0.46 -3.70
N LEU A 500 -15.18 -1.15 -3.00
CA LEU A 500 -14.43 -0.64 -1.86
C LEU A 500 -13.02 -0.21 -2.30
N THR A 501 -12.01 -1.07 -2.11
CA THR A 501 -10.62 -0.72 -2.41
C THR A 501 -9.81 -1.84 -3.04
N GLY A 502 -10.16 -3.10 -2.83
CA GLY A 502 -9.43 -4.27 -3.31
C GLY A 502 -8.58 -4.94 -2.24
N SER A 503 -7.74 -5.84 -2.69
CA SER A 503 -6.95 -6.71 -1.82
C SER A 503 -5.72 -6.01 -1.22
N GLY A 504 -4.96 -5.24 -2.02
CA GLY A 504 -3.59 -4.91 -1.64
C GLY A 504 -2.82 -6.18 -1.28
N GLY A 505 -2.07 -6.14 -0.19
CA GLY A 505 -1.40 -7.32 0.40
C GLY A 505 -2.24 -8.11 1.40
N ALA A 506 -3.49 -7.69 1.71
CA ALA A 506 -4.29 -8.34 2.75
C ALA A 506 -4.59 -9.81 2.44
N ASN A 507 -4.85 -10.15 1.17
CA ASN A 507 -5.03 -11.54 0.75
C ASN A 507 -3.74 -12.37 0.93
N ASP A 508 -2.59 -11.82 0.55
CA ASP A 508 -1.28 -12.49 0.69
C ASP A 508 -0.98 -12.83 2.15
N ILE A 509 -1.30 -11.90 3.04
CA ILE A 509 -1.12 -12.05 4.49
C ILE A 509 -2.07 -13.14 5.02
N ALA A 510 -3.38 -13.02 4.73
CA ALA A 510 -4.41 -13.92 5.25
C ALA A 510 -4.27 -15.37 4.74
N THR A 511 -3.69 -15.58 3.56
CA THR A 511 -3.41 -16.91 3.02
C THR A 511 -2.09 -17.50 3.55
N SER A 512 -1.17 -16.68 4.05
CA SER A 512 0.20 -17.10 4.37
C SER A 512 0.47 -17.20 5.87
N THR A 513 -0.08 -16.33 6.70
CA THR A 513 0.22 -16.26 8.14
C THR A 513 -1.01 -16.06 9.00
N ASP A 514 -0.87 -16.28 10.30
CA ASP A 514 -1.94 -16.02 11.26
C ASP A 514 -2.24 -14.53 11.34
N CYS A 515 -3.53 -14.18 11.47
CA CYS A 515 -3.98 -12.81 11.40
C CYS A 515 -4.81 -12.37 12.59
N LEU A 516 -4.65 -11.11 12.93
CA LEU A 516 -5.52 -10.28 13.75
C LEU A 516 -6.27 -9.31 12.83
N VAL A 517 -7.58 -9.23 12.96
CA VAL A 517 -8.42 -8.31 12.17
C VAL A 517 -9.01 -7.24 13.06
N LEU A 518 -8.83 -5.97 12.69
CA LEU A 518 -9.36 -4.82 13.43
C LEU A 518 -10.48 -4.14 12.62
N SER A 519 -11.64 -3.95 13.25
CA SER A 519 -12.73 -3.17 12.66
C SER A 519 -13.64 -2.60 13.74
N THR A 520 -14.05 -1.34 13.60
CA THR A 520 -15.10 -0.79 14.47
C THR A 520 -16.39 -1.53 14.21
N ALA A 521 -16.95 -2.17 15.24
CA ALA A 521 -18.13 -3.01 15.08
C ALA A 521 -19.39 -2.20 14.72
N SER A 522 -20.12 -2.70 13.78
CA SER A 522 -21.49 -2.32 13.42
C SER A 522 -22.13 -3.46 12.63
N PRO A 523 -23.47 -3.56 12.56
CA PRO A 523 -24.15 -4.60 11.77
C PRO A 523 -23.84 -4.57 10.27
N ARG A 524 -23.26 -3.44 9.77
CA ARG A 524 -22.82 -3.29 8.36
C ARG A 524 -21.40 -3.82 8.14
N LYS A 525 -20.58 -3.90 9.19
CA LYS A 525 -19.19 -4.36 9.12
C LYS A 525 -18.99 -5.78 9.65
N PHE A 526 -19.72 -6.16 10.70
CA PHE A 526 -19.73 -7.51 11.26
C PHE A 526 -20.96 -8.24 10.72
N VAL A 527 -20.83 -8.71 9.49
CA VAL A 527 -21.94 -9.34 8.74
C VAL A 527 -22.01 -10.85 9.00
N GLU A 528 -23.14 -11.49 8.74
CA GLU A 528 -23.25 -12.94 8.87
C GLU A 528 -22.35 -13.65 7.86
N ARG A 529 -22.33 -13.14 6.61
CA ARG A 529 -21.49 -13.59 5.49
C ARG A 529 -21.10 -12.38 4.65
N VAL A 530 -19.83 -12.32 4.28
CA VAL A 530 -19.37 -11.32 3.33
C VAL A 530 -19.91 -11.63 1.94
N ALA A 531 -20.25 -10.59 1.19
CA ALA A 531 -20.72 -10.74 -0.19
C ALA A 531 -19.58 -11.15 -1.14
N TYR A 532 -18.37 -10.77 -0.81
CA TYR A 532 -17.16 -11.05 -1.58
C TYR A 532 -16.00 -11.39 -0.63
N VAL A 533 -15.44 -12.58 -0.77
CA VAL A 533 -14.28 -13.01 0.01
C VAL A 533 -13.01 -12.45 -0.64
N THR A 534 -12.57 -11.27 -0.20
CA THR A 534 -11.28 -10.73 -0.63
C THR A 534 -10.14 -11.52 -0.01
N SER A 535 -10.21 -11.80 1.30
CA SER A 535 -9.18 -12.53 2.04
C SER A 535 -9.83 -13.63 2.87
N PRO A 536 -9.43 -14.91 2.69
CA PRO A 536 -10.00 -16.03 3.42
C PRO A 536 -9.71 -15.98 4.92
N GLY A 537 -10.72 -16.32 5.74
CA GLY A 537 -10.68 -16.22 7.19
C GLY A 537 -10.02 -17.39 7.93
N ALA A 538 -9.53 -18.41 7.23
CA ALA A 538 -9.04 -19.64 7.87
C ALA A 538 -7.90 -19.40 8.88
N ARG A 539 -7.06 -18.39 8.65
CA ARG A 539 -5.94 -18.00 9.52
C ARG A 539 -6.24 -16.82 10.43
N VAL A 540 -7.45 -16.28 10.42
CA VAL A 540 -7.87 -15.23 11.35
C VAL A 540 -8.06 -15.85 12.73
N ARG A 541 -7.19 -15.50 13.67
CA ARG A 541 -7.20 -16.00 15.06
C ARG A 541 -8.08 -15.16 15.96
N GLU A 542 -8.12 -13.87 15.71
CA GLU A 542 -8.83 -12.93 16.57
C GLU A 542 -9.38 -11.77 15.73
N VAL A 543 -10.59 -11.31 16.06
CA VAL A 543 -11.18 -10.09 15.49
C VAL A 543 -11.40 -9.10 16.64
N VAL A 544 -10.83 -7.90 16.50
CA VAL A 544 -10.86 -6.87 17.53
C VAL A 544 -11.79 -5.74 17.13
N SER A 545 -12.68 -5.38 18.03
CA SER A 545 -13.60 -4.26 17.90
C SER A 545 -13.37 -3.20 18.99
N HIS A 546 -14.11 -2.10 18.92
CA HIS A 546 -14.06 -1.05 19.95
C HIS A 546 -14.67 -1.43 21.30
N PHE A 547 -15.37 -2.55 21.38
CA PHE A 547 -16.04 -3.03 22.61
C PHE A 547 -15.55 -4.39 23.10
N GLY A 548 -14.62 -5.05 22.41
CA GLY A 548 -14.10 -6.33 22.82
C GLY A 548 -13.41 -7.11 21.72
N ARG A 549 -12.90 -8.27 22.09
CA ARG A 549 -12.12 -9.15 21.23
C ARG A 549 -12.84 -10.48 21.02
N PHE A 550 -13.02 -10.86 19.77
CA PHE A 550 -13.60 -12.14 19.37
C PHE A 550 -12.48 -13.11 19.05
N ARG A 551 -12.45 -14.26 19.71
CA ARG A 551 -11.40 -15.29 19.57
C ARG A 551 -11.98 -16.61 19.11
N ARG A 552 -11.17 -17.39 18.41
CA ARG A 552 -11.42 -18.80 18.13
C ARG A 552 -10.63 -19.64 19.13
N ASP A 553 -11.30 -20.62 19.73
CA ASP A 553 -10.67 -21.59 20.66
C ASP A 553 -10.22 -22.86 19.93
N GLY A 554 -10.61 -23.03 18.65
CA GLY A 554 -10.30 -24.18 17.82
C GLY A 554 -9.56 -23.83 16.52
N GLY A 555 -9.41 -24.82 15.65
CA GLY A 555 -8.79 -24.68 14.33
C GLY A 555 -9.58 -23.79 13.36
N ALA A 556 -9.13 -23.77 12.12
CA ALA A 556 -9.80 -23.06 11.02
C ALA A 556 -11.29 -23.48 10.92
N GLY A 557 -12.19 -22.49 10.84
CA GLY A 557 -13.63 -22.75 10.76
C GLY A 557 -14.38 -22.84 12.10
N SER A 558 -13.70 -22.89 13.24
CA SER A 558 -14.35 -22.79 14.55
C SER A 558 -15.05 -21.43 14.70
N PRO A 559 -16.22 -21.36 15.36
CA PRO A 559 -16.91 -20.09 15.56
C PRO A 559 -16.12 -19.16 16.47
N PHE A 560 -16.28 -17.87 16.27
CA PHE A 560 -15.77 -16.86 17.19
C PHE A 560 -16.71 -16.74 18.40
N ARG A 561 -16.11 -16.53 19.59
CA ARG A 561 -16.82 -16.08 20.79
C ARG A 561 -16.28 -14.73 21.24
N LEU A 562 -17.08 -13.93 21.90
CA LEU A 562 -16.58 -12.73 22.57
C LEU A 562 -15.75 -13.16 23.79
N ALA A 563 -14.43 -13.02 23.69
CA ALA A 563 -13.50 -13.46 24.72
C ALA A 563 -13.27 -12.39 25.78
N THR A 564 -13.27 -11.11 25.37
CA THR A 564 -13.10 -9.98 26.27
C THR A 564 -14.11 -8.88 25.96
N TRP A 565 -14.42 -8.08 26.97
CA TRP A 565 -15.43 -7.04 26.93
C TRP A 565 -14.94 -5.74 27.55
N LEU A 566 -15.06 -4.65 26.80
CA LEU A 566 -14.88 -3.29 27.29
C LEU A 566 -16.23 -2.56 27.21
N PRO A 567 -16.85 -2.19 28.33
CA PRO A 567 -18.10 -1.43 28.30
C PRO A 567 -17.94 -0.16 27.45
N PRO A 568 -18.79 0.06 26.46
CA PRO A 568 -18.82 1.30 25.74
C PRO A 568 -19.42 2.36 26.66
N GLY A 569 -18.76 3.37 27.09
CA GLY A 569 -19.23 4.46 27.95
C GLY A 569 -20.76 4.65 28.09
N TYR A 570 -21.21 5.77 28.56
CA TYR A 570 -22.60 6.03 28.99
C TYR A 570 -23.72 5.76 27.97
N ASP A 571 -23.43 5.70 26.66
CA ASP A 571 -24.42 5.59 25.58
C ASP A 571 -24.41 4.24 24.82
N GLY A 572 -23.81 3.22 25.39
CA GLY A 572 -23.67 1.91 24.75
C GLY A 572 -24.40 0.78 25.43
N PRO A 573 -24.39 -0.45 24.84
CA PRO A 573 -24.94 -1.65 25.43
C PRO A 573 -24.38 -1.89 26.84
N ALA A 574 -25.26 -2.28 27.76
CA ALA A 574 -24.88 -2.48 29.16
C ALA A 574 -24.26 -3.85 29.43
N THR A 575 -24.46 -4.81 28.53
CA THR A 575 -23.96 -6.19 28.67
C THR A 575 -23.23 -6.67 27.41
N PRO A 576 -22.33 -7.66 27.55
CA PRO A 576 -21.71 -8.31 26.40
C PRO A 576 -22.71 -8.86 25.37
N GLN A 577 -23.81 -9.45 25.85
CA GLN A 577 -24.87 -10.02 25.02
C GLN A 577 -25.56 -8.95 24.19
N GLU A 578 -25.94 -7.85 24.82
CA GLU A 578 -26.55 -6.71 24.12
C GLU A 578 -25.60 -6.11 23.07
N ALA A 579 -24.30 -6.00 23.39
CA ALA A 579 -23.31 -5.48 22.46
C ALA A 579 -23.17 -6.35 21.22
N VAL A 580 -23.08 -7.67 21.39
CA VAL A 580 -23.04 -8.60 20.26
C VAL A 580 -24.31 -8.48 19.41
N ALA A 581 -25.49 -8.46 20.05
CA ALA A 581 -26.78 -8.40 19.35
C ALA A 581 -26.98 -7.07 18.60
N GLN A 582 -26.55 -5.94 19.16
CA GLN A 582 -26.77 -4.62 18.55
C GLN A 582 -25.69 -4.23 17.54
N LEU A 583 -24.43 -4.65 17.78
CA LEU A 583 -23.28 -4.16 17.03
C LEU A 583 -22.73 -5.17 16.00
N THR A 584 -23.26 -6.40 16.00
CA THR A 584 -22.87 -7.44 15.04
C THR A 584 -24.08 -8.20 14.50
N ARG A 585 -23.86 -8.96 13.42
CA ARG A 585 -24.79 -9.99 12.93
C ARG A 585 -24.25 -11.40 13.23
N TRP A 586 -23.33 -11.52 14.16
CA TRP A 586 -22.70 -12.79 14.49
C TRP A 586 -23.46 -13.51 15.62
N PRO A 587 -23.63 -14.82 15.52
CA PRO A 587 -24.13 -15.64 16.63
C PRO A 587 -22.98 -15.97 17.60
N ALA A 588 -22.27 -14.95 18.11
CA ALA A 588 -21.09 -15.14 18.94
C ALA A 588 -21.46 -15.36 20.40
N PRO A 589 -21.10 -16.52 21.00
CA PRO A 589 -21.29 -16.75 22.44
C PRO A 589 -20.50 -15.74 23.29
N THR A 590 -21.08 -15.38 24.42
CA THR A 590 -20.47 -14.45 25.40
C THR A 590 -20.15 -15.13 26.73
N SER A 591 -20.43 -16.41 26.88
CA SER A 591 -20.09 -17.18 28.08
C SER A 591 -18.57 -17.22 28.29
N GLY A 592 -18.12 -16.95 29.52
CA GLY A 592 -16.70 -16.86 29.84
C GLY A 592 -16.00 -15.62 29.32
N CYS A 593 -16.75 -14.60 28.90
CA CYS A 593 -16.21 -13.30 28.52
C CYS A 593 -15.58 -12.60 29.74
N VAL A 594 -14.37 -12.09 29.61
CA VAL A 594 -13.61 -11.42 30.67
C VAL A 594 -13.65 -9.92 30.44
N PRO A 595 -13.77 -9.09 31.50
CA PRO A 595 -13.67 -7.64 31.36
C PRO A 595 -12.28 -7.23 30.82
N GLU A 596 -12.25 -6.32 29.86
CA GLU A 596 -11.03 -5.59 29.47
C GLU A 596 -10.76 -4.46 30.48
N PRO A 597 -9.50 -4.23 30.81
CA PRO A 597 -9.14 -3.03 31.57
C PRO A 597 -9.60 -1.77 30.85
N GLU A 598 -9.96 -0.74 31.58
CA GLU A 598 -10.28 0.57 31.02
C GLU A 598 -9.11 1.11 30.18
N VAL A 599 -9.46 1.90 29.17
CA VAL A 599 -8.47 2.59 28.34
C VAL A 599 -7.78 3.66 29.17
N THR A 600 -6.47 3.58 29.26
CA THR A 600 -5.67 4.51 30.07
C THR A 600 -5.35 5.79 29.32
N GLN A 601 -5.16 6.89 30.08
CA GLN A 601 -4.73 8.17 29.51
C GLN A 601 -3.36 8.07 28.83
N ALA A 602 -2.47 7.20 29.27
CA ALA A 602 -1.17 6.98 28.67
C ALA A 602 -1.30 6.35 27.26
N GLU A 603 -2.20 5.38 27.09
CA GLU A 603 -2.49 4.78 25.78
C GLU A 603 -3.05 5.80 24.79
N VAL A 604 -3.99 6.61 25.25
CA VAL A 604 -4.61 7.66 24.44
C VAL A 604 -3.59 8.74 24.07
N ALA A 605 -2.79 9.19 25.02
CA ALA A 605 -1.77 10.23 24.79
C ALA A 605 -0.71 9.76 23.78
N TRP A 606 -0.28 8.50 23.90
CA TRP A 606 0.67 7.92 22.94
C TRP A 606 0.07 7.84 21.53
N LEU A 607 -1.16 7.31 21.40
CA LEU A 607 -1.84 7.22 20.12
C LEU A 607 -2.03 8.60 19.47
N ARG A 608 -2.45 9.60 20.26
CA ARG A 608 -2.65 10.98 19.80
C ARG A 608 -1.34 11.69 19.45
N SER A 609 -0.21 11.25 19.99
CA SER A 609 1.10 11.76 19.58
C SER A 609 1.50 11.29 18.16
N LEU A 610 1.06 10.12 17.75
CA LEU A 610 1.23 9.64 16.39
C LEU A 610 0.25 10.30 15.41
N ASP A 611 -0.98 10.54 15.83
CA ASP A 611 -2.07 11.14 15.07
C ASP A 611 -2.53 12.49 15.67
N PRO A 612 -1.69 13.53 15.65
CA PRO A 612 -2.05 14.82 16.23
C PRO A 612 -3.20 15.50 15.47
N GLN A 613 -3.36 15.21 14.19
CA GLN A 613 -4.42 15.76 13.34
C GLN A 613 -5.75 15.03 13.51
N GLY A 614 -5.75 13.82 14.07
CA GLY A 614 -6.97 13.08 14.38
C GLY A 614 -7.62 12.38 13.19
N PHE A 615 -6.86 11.97 12.20
CA PHE A 615 -7.37 11.24 11.03
C PHE A 615 -8.02 9.88 11.40
N TYR A 616 -7.64 9.31 12.51
CA TYR A 616 -8.15 8.04 13.04
C TYR A 616 -8.93 8.22 14.35
N ARG A 617 -9.68 9.31 14.48
CA ARG A 617 -10.56 9.60 15.64
C ARG A 617 -12.03 9.46 15.34
#